data_0ac43746059e11790281a8cdd84b158d
#
_entry.id   0ac43746059e11790281a8cdd84b158d
#
_cell.length_a   1.000
_cell.length_b   1.000
_cell.length_c   1.000
_cell.angle_alpha   90.00
_cell.angle_beta   90.00
_cell.angle_gamma   90.00
#
_symmetry.space_group_name_H-M   'P 1'
#
loop_
_entity.id
_entity.type
_entity.pdbx_description
1 polymer ?
#
loop_
_entity_poly.entity_id
_entity_poly.type
_entity_poly.pdbx_seq_one_letter_code
_entity_poly.pdbx_strand_id
1 'polypeptide(L)'
;MTINTSDTIKAGYSQRKLRWRSVTAILGILTLLLCVTALLLGNTIYSPEIVLKVLLGEQIQGASFAVATLRLPRMLSGLLVGMAFGIAGSTFQTMLRNPLASPDIIGISSGSSAAAVFCILVLKVSGNFVSIAAVIAGIMVAVLIYLLSRGGSFSGGKLILIGIGVQAMLNAVISYLLLKASQYDVPGALVWLSGSLNGVRLSRIPLLFIVVSTFGLVILLLGRHLKILELGEQSAVTLGVRTDLIRLLLILSAVFLIAFATAVTGPVSFVAFLAGPIAARLVGIGAPNELPSGLVGSILVLGADLIGQFAFDTRFPVGIITGILGAPYLLYLLIRMNRTGGSA
;
A
#
# COMPACT_ATOMS: atom_id res chain seq x y z
N MET A 1 -12.61 4.37 49.55
CA MET A 1 -12.85 5.04 48.24
C MET A 1 -13.08 3.93 47.22
N THR A 2 -14.30 3.54 46.97
CA THR A 2 -14.65 2.51 45.98
C THR A 2 -14.46 3.11 44.57
N ILE A 3 -13.38 2.78 43.90
CA ILE A 3 -13.15 3.17 42.51
C ILE A 3 -14.30 2.55 41.70
N ASN A 4 -15.16 3.38 41.12
CA ASN A 4 -16.25 2.89 40.29
C ASN A 4 -15.67 2.33 39.00
N THR A 5 -15.57 1.02 38.89
CA THR A 5 -14.95 0.28 37.79
C THR A 5 -15.55 0.70 36.42
N SER A 6 -16.85 1.04 36.39
CA SER A 6 -17.54 1.53 35.21
C SER A 6 -16.97 2.86 34.71
N ASP A 7 -16.65 3.80 35.58
CA ASP A 7 -16.14 5.11 35.21
C ASP A 7 -14.69 5.04 34.75
N THR A 8 -13.90 4.15 35.33
CA THR A 8 -12.53 3.87 34.89
C THR A 8 -12.50 3.28 33.49
N ILE A 9 -13.41 2.31 33.19
CA ILE A 9 -13.53 1.71 31.86
C ILE A 9 -13.97 2.74 30.82
N LYS A 10 -14.98 3.58 31.14
CA LYS A 10 -15.48 4.65 30.26
C LYS A 10 -14.38 5.69 29.98
N ALA A 11 -13.64 6.10 31.00
CA ALA A 11 -12.52 7.04 30.86
C ALA A 11 -11.42 6.48 29.94
N GLY A 12 -11.03 5.21 30.13
CA GLY A 12 -10.06 4.55 29.28
C GLY A 12 -10.51 4.43 27.81
N TYR A 13 -11.79 4.13 27.58
CA TYR A 13 -12.35 4.11 26.23
C TYR A 13 -12.36 5.50 25.58
N SER A 14 -12.75 6.52 26.30
CA SER A 14 -12.76 7.91 25.81
C SER A 14 -11.37 8.40 25.45
N GLN A 15 -10.35 8.13 26.28
CA GLN A 15 -8.96 8.48 26.01
C GLN A 15 -8.42 7.81 24.75
N ARG A 16 -8.70 6.49 24.54
CA ARG A 16 -8.30 5.78 23.32
C ARG A 16 -8.95 6.36 22.06
N LYS A 17 -10.25 6.70 22.15
CA LYS A 17 -10.99 7.32 21.04
C LYS A 17 -10.45 8.71 20.71
N LEU A 18 -10.11 9.51 21.72
CA LEU A 18 -9.51 10.82 21.55
C LEU A 18 -8.14 10.71 20.90
N ARG A 19 -7.26 9.83 21.40
CA ARG A 19 -5.95 9.57 20.83
C ARG A 19 -6.05 9.16 19.37
N TRP A 20 -6.94 8.20 19.03
CA TRP A 20 -7.16 7.76 17.66
C TRP A 20 -7.58 8.92 16.75
N ARG A 21 -8.54 9.76 17.20
CA ARG A 21 -8.99 10.93 16.44
C ARG A 21 -7.88 11.94 16.22
N SER A 22 -7.14 12.28 17.29
CA SER A 22 -6.04 13.25 17.21
C SER A 22 -4.93 12.77 16.29
N VAL A 23 -4.49 11.51 16.43
CA VAL A 23 -3.45 10.93 15.57
C VAL A 23 -3.91 10.86 14.11
N THR A 24 -5.14 10.42 13.85
CA THR A 24 -5.67 10.36 12.49
C THR A 24 -5.78 11.75 11.87
N ALA A 25 -6.20 12.75 12.63
CA ALA A 25 -6.24 14.14 12.16
C ALA A 25 -4.84 14.68 11.84
N ILE A 26 -3.86 14.46 12.72
CA ILE A 26 -2.47 14.86 12.49
C ILE A 26 -1.90 14.20 11.24
N LEU A 27 -2.11 12.88 11.06
CA LEU A 27 -1.70 12.17 9.86
C LEU A 27 -2.39 12.71 8.60
N GLY A 28 -3.68 13.05 8.70
CA GLY A 28 -4.43 13.68 7.61
C GLY A 28 -3.86 15.05 7.22
N ILE A 29 -3.56 15.89 8.21
CA ILE A 29 -2.93 17.21 8.00
C ILE A 29 -1.55 17.05 7.36
N LEU A 30 -0.73 16.13 7.87
CA LEU A 30 0.59 15.86 7.30
C LEU A 30 0.52 15.36 5.87
N THR A 31 -0.43 14.46 5.56
CA THR A 31 -0.69 13.99 4.20
C THR A 31 -1.08 15.16 3.29
N LEU A 32 -1.98 16.04 3.74
CA LEU A 32 -2.39 17.22 3.00
C LEU A 32 -1.23 18.18 2.75
N LEU A 33 -0.40 18.43 3.76
CA LEU A 33 0.81 19.25 3.61
C LEU A 33 1.76 18.68 2.58
N LEU A 34 1.99 17.35 2.56
CA LEU A 34 2.80 16.70 1.54
C LEU A 34 2.18 16.79 0.14
N CYS A 35 0.86 16.68 0.02
CA CYS A 35 0.17 16.90 -1.25
C CYS A 35 0.37 18.33 -1.77
N VAL A 36 0.19 19.32 -0.92
CA VAL A 36 0.43 20.73 -1.26
C VAL A 36 1.90 20.93 -1.65
N THR A 37 2.83 20.44 -0.87
CA THR A 37 4.27 20.52 -1.16
C THR A 37 4.60 19.90 -2.52
N ALA A 38 4.04 18.74 -2.84
CA ALA A 38 4.24 18.06 -4.13
C ALA A 38 3.69 18.86 -5.32
N LEU A 39 2.68 19.69 -5.13
CA LEU A 39 2.15 20.59 -6.16
C LEU A 39 3.00 21.86 -6.32
N LEU A 40 3.54 22.40 -5.23
CA LEU A 40 4.32 23.63 -5.22
C LEU A 40 5.76 23.40 -5.70
N LEU A 41 6.40 22.32 -5.23
CA LEU A 41 7.81 22.03 -5.52
C LEU A 41 7.99 21.38 -6.90
N GLY A 42 9.08 21.72 -7.56
CA GLY A 42 9.51 21.18 -8.84
C GLY A 42 10.76 21.90 -9.31
N ASN A 43 11.20 21.70 -10.55
CA ASN A 43 12.31 22.47 -11.13
C ASN A 43 12.06 23.98 -11.06
N THR A 44 10.79 24.38 -11.14
CA THR A 44 10.33 25.76 -10.88
C THR A 44 9.37 25.71 -9.71
N ILE A 45 9.56 26.53 -8.69
CA ILE A 45 8.66 26.65 -7.55
C ILE A 45 7.56 27.64 -7.94
N TYR A 46 6.30 27.22 -7.83
CA TYR A 46 5.15 28.08 -8.06
C TYR A 46 4.53 28.54 -6.74
N SER A 47 4.01 29.76 -6.69
CA SER A 47 3.28 30.26 -5.54
C SER A 47 1.95 29.50 -5.36
N PRO A 48 1.42 29.38 -4.13
CA PRO A 48 0.13 28.75 -3.88
C PRO A 48 -1.02 29.35 -4.70
N GLU A 49 -0.97 30.67 -4.95
CA GLU A 49 -1.94 31.37 -5.76
C GLU A 49 -1.96 30.89 -7.22
N ILE A 50 -0.77 30.75 -7.84
CA ILE A 50 -0.64 30.26 -9.21
C ILE A 50 -1.15 28.82 -9.31
N VAL A 51 -0.76 27.96 -8.36
CA VAL A 51 -1.23 26.55 -8.33
C VAL A 51 -2.74 26.50 -8.22
N LEU A 52 -3.35 27.30 -7.33
CA LEU A 52 -4.79 27.36 -7.17
C LEU A 52 -5.51 27.81 -8.45
N LYS A 53 -5.03 28.88 -9.10
CA LYS A 53 -5.58 29.37 -10.38
C LYS A 53 -5.54 28.29 -11.47
N VAL A 54 -4.43 27.57 -11.58
CA VAL A 54 -4.30 26.45 -12.54
C VAL A 54 -5.27 25.31 -12.21
N LEU A 55 -5.45 24.96 -10.93
CA LEU A 55 -6.40 23.93 -10.52
C LEU A 55 -7.86 24.35 -10.76
N LEU A 56 -8.16 25.65 -10.76
CA LEU A 56 -9.47 26.21 -11.11
C LEU A 56 -9.68 26.33 -12.63
N GLY A 57 -8.69 25.96 -13.45
CA GLY A 57 -8.80 25.92 -14.91
C GLY A 57 -8.20 27.13 -15.65
N GLU A 58 -7.56 28.08 -14.95
CA GLU A 58 -6.87 29.19 -15.61
C GLU A 58 -5.63 28.67 -16.37
N GLN A 59 -5.45 29.16 -17.61
CA GLN A 59 -4.29 28.83 -18.43
C GLN A 59 -3.14 29.82 -18.14
N ILE A 60 -2.15 29.38 -17.39
CA ILE A 60 -0.96 30.16 -17.07
C ILE A 60 0.24 29.53 -17.76
N GLN A 61 0.92 30.29 -18.61
CA GLN A 61 2.03 29.81 -19.43
C GLN A 61 3.12 29.14 -18.55
N GLY A 62 3.51 27.92 -18.92
CA GLY A 62 4.47 27.10 -18.19
C GLY A 62 3.89 26.41 -16.93
N ALA A 63 3.08 27.10 -16.13
CA ALA A 63 2.52 26.58 -14.90
C ALA A 63 1.42 25.52 -15.15
N SER A 64 0.52 25.77 -16.11
CA SER A 64 -0.59 24.83 -16.40
C SER A 64 -0.08 23.45 -16.80
N PHE A 65 0.93 23.35 -17.64
CA PHE A 65 1.51 22.07 -18.00
C PHE A 65 2.21 21.40 -16.80
N ALA A 66 3.04 22.16 -16.06
CA ALA A 66 3.78 21.62 -14.94
C ALA A 66 2.86 21.12 -13.81
N VAL A 67 1.84 21.90 -13.44
CA VAL A 67 0.94 21.60 -12.33
C VAL A 67 -0.12 20.59 -12.74
N ALA A 68 -0.91 20.85 -13.79
CA ALA A 68 -2.05 20.02 -14.13
C ALA A 68 -1.65 18.71 -14.84
N THR A 69 -0.59 18.71 -15.67
CA THR A 69 -0.21 17.54 -16.46
C THR A 69 0.85 16.67 -15.79
N LEU A 70 1.78 17.25 -15.02
CA LEU A 70 2.87 16.50 -14.43
C LEU A 70 2.68 16.27 -12.92
N ARG A 71 2.44 17.34 -12.14
CA ARG A 71 2.44 17.25 -10.66
C ARG A 71 1.14 16.70 -10.10
N LEU A 72 0.00 17.14 -10.60
CA LEU A 72 -1.31 16.73 -10.08
C LEU A 72 -1.53 15.21 -10.21
N PRO A 73 -1.31 14.56 -11.39
CA PRO A 73 -1.47 13.11 -11.48
C PRO A 73 -0.46 12.36 -10.60
N ARG A 74 0.78 12.86 -10.50
CA ARG A 74 1.82 12.29 -9.66
C ARG A 74 1.46 12.34 -8.19
N MET A 75 1.01 13.48 -7.68
CA MET A 75 0.57 13.68 -6.30
C MET A 75 -0.64 12.80 -5.98
N LEU A 76 -1.69 12.82 -6.85
CA LEU A 76 -2.89 12.01 -6.65
C LEU A 76 -2.59 10.51 -6.67
N SER A 77 -1.71 10.05 -7.57
CA SER A 77 -1.29 8.66 -7.57
C SER A 77 -0.51 8.29 -6.31
N GLY A 78 0.41 9.15 -5.84
CA GLY A 78 1.15 8.92 -4.60
C GLY A 78 0.24 8.81 -3.38
N LEU A 79 -0.75 9.69 -3.28
CA LEU A 79 -1.78 9.65 -2.24
C LEU A 79 -2.57 8.34 -2.27
N LEU A 80 -3.16 8.00 -3.43
CA LEU A 80 -4.06 6.85 -3.55
C LEU A 80 -3.32 5.51 -3.46
N VAL A 81 -2.15 5.41 -4.08
CA VAL A 81 -1.31 4.21 -4.02
C VAL A 81 -0.82 3.98 -2.59
N GLY A 82 -0.37 5.04 -1.91
CA GLY A 82 0.02 4.96 -0.50
C GLY A 82 -1.13 4.50 0.40
N MET A 83 -2.33 5.07 0.21
CA MET A 83 -3.54 4.61 0.91
C MET A 83 -3.84 3.13 0.63
N ALA A 84 -3.80 2.71 -0.63
CA ALA A 84 -4.07 1.33 -1.01
C ALA A 84 -3.11 0.34 -0.35
N PHE A 85 -1.81 0.59 -0.46
CA PHE A 85 -0.78 -0.25 0.17
C PHE A 85 -0.88 -0.25 1.70
N GLY A 86 -1.12 0.92 2.32
CA GLY A 86 -1.23 1.04 3.78
C GLY A 86 -2.45 0.31 4.34
N ILE A 87 -3.64 0.48 3.73
CA ILE A 87 -4.87 -0.21 4.15
C ILE A 87 -4.73 -1.72 3.93
N ALA A 88 -4.29 -2.16 2.75
CA ALA A 88 -4.12 -3.57 2.45
C ALA A 88 -3.08 -4.23 3.37
N GLY A 89 -1.94 -3.58 3.60
CA GLY A 89 -0.89 -4.06 4.50
C GLY A 89 -1.39 -4.30 5.91
N SER A 90 -2.03 -3.29 6.51
CA SER A 90 -2.63 -3.39 7.84
C SER A 90 -3.68 -4.51 7.93
N THR A 91 -4.51 -4.66 6.91
CA THR A 91 -5.53 -5.71 6.83
C THR A 91 -4.91 -7.11 6.88
N PHE A 92 -3.86 -7.35 6.07
CA PHE A 92 -3.17 -8.64 6.08
C PHE A 92 -2.46 -8.92 7.41
N GLN A 93 -1.80 -7.93 7.98
CA GLN A 93 -1.10 -8.04 9.26
C GLN A 93 -2.05 -8.42 10.39
N THR A 94 -3.20 -7.77 10.46
CA THR A 94 -4.23 -8.04 11.46
C THR A 94 -4.89 -9.40 11.23
N MET A 95 -5.28 -9.72 9.98
CA MET A 95 -5.93 -10.96 9.62
C MET A 95 -5.04 -12.19 9.87
N LEU A 96 -3.73 -12.08 9.57
CA LEU A 96 -2.75 -13.15 9.78
C LEU A 96 -2.13 -13.10 11.19
N ARG A 97 -2.50 -12.13 12.01
CA ARG A 97 -1.94 -11.90 13.36
C ARG A 97 -0.41 -11.87 13.37
N ASN A 98 0.13 -11.29 12.32
CA ASN A 98 1.57 -11.20 12.13
C ASN A 98 1.94 -9.81 11.59
N PRO A 99 2.61 -8.96 12.37
CA PRO A 99 3.01 -7.62 11.91
C PRO A 99 4.03 -7.64 10.77
N LEU A 100 4.63 -8.81 10.50
CA LEU A 100 5.55 -9.03 9.38
C LEU A 100 4.85 -9.53 8.12
N ALA A 101 3.54 -9.76 8.15
CA ALA A 101 2.79 -10.14 6.97
C ALA A 101 2.70 -8.96 6.00
N SER A 102 2.89 -9.23 4.72
CA SER A 102 2.72 -8.27 3.64
C SER A 102 1.77 -8.86 2.59
N PRO A 103 0.95 -8.05 1.93
CA PRO A 103 0.15 -8.50 0.78
C PRO A 103 0.98 -9.11 -0.35
N ASP A 104 2.26 -8.76 -0.44
CA ASP A 104 3.19 -9.32 -1.42
C ASP A 104 3.36 -10.84 -1.26
N ILE A 105 3.16 -11.37 -0.04
CA ILE A 105 3.17 -12.82 0.25
C ILE A 105 2.13 -13.59 -0.59
N ILE A 106 1.02 -12.93 -1.00
CA ILE A 106 0.03 -13.54 -1.90
C ILE A 106 0.47 -13.42 -3.37
N GLY A 107 1.69 -12.97 -3.66
CA GLY A 107 2.26 -12.96 -4.99
C GLY A 107 1.62 -11.95 -5.97
N ILE A 108 0.78 -11.02 -5.49
CA ILE A 108 0.10 -10.04 -6.35
C ILE A 108 1.11 -9.20 -7.11
N SER A 109 2.04 -8.59 -6.38
CA SER A 109 3.09 -7.75 -6.96
C SER A 109 3.99 -8.54 -7.91
N SER A 110 4.34 -9.78 -7.58
CA SER A 110 5.16 -10.65 -8.44
C SER A 110 4.42 -11.09 -9.69
N GLY A 111 3.13 -11.43 -9.59
CA GLY A 111 2.27 -11.74 -10.73
C GLY A 111 2.13 -10.56 -11.68
N SER A 112 1.83 -9.38 -11.14
CA SER A 112 1.76 -8.12 -11.90
C SER A 112 3.10 -7.80 -12.56
N SER A 113 4.21 -8.01 -11.85
CA SER A 113 5.57 -7.77 -12.36
C SER A 113 5.95 -8.71 -13.49
N ALA A 114 5.68 -10.00 -13.34
CA ALA A 114 5.98 -10.99 -14.39
C ALA A 114 5.20 -10.67 -15.68
N ALA A 115 3.92 -10.35 -15.58
CA ALA A 115 3.10 -9.97 -16.72
C ALA A 115 3.57 -8.66 -17.38
N ALA A 116 3.90 -7.66 -16.58
CA ALA A 116 4.38 -6.38 -17.10
C ALA A 116 5.73 -6.53 -17.81
N VAL A 117 6.67 -7.25 -17.21
CA VAL A 117 7.98 -7.54 -17.81
C VAL A 117 7.82 -8.33 -19.10
N PHE A 118 6.94 -9.33 -19.13
CA PHE A 118 6.61 -10.07 -20.36
C PHE A 118 6.04 -9.15 -21.44
N CYS A 119 5.08 -8.29 -21.10
CA CYS A 119 4.51 -7.33 -22.06
C CYS A 119 5.56 -6.35 -22.61
N ILE A 120 6.44 -5.83 -21.76
CA ILE A 120 7.47 -4.86 -22.15
C ILE A 120 8.56 -5.53 -22.99
N LEU A 121 9.10 -6.67 -22.55
CA LEU A 121 10.28 -7.28 -23.15
C LEU A 121 9.97 -8.22 -24.33
N VAL A 122 8.85 -8.95 -24.28
CA VAL A 122 8.49 -9.94 -25.29
C VAL A 122 7.50 -9.37 -26.29
N LEU A 123 6.37 -8.82 -25.82
CA LEU A 123 5.33 -8.27 -26.69
C LEU A 123 5.66 -6.87 -27.22
N LYS A 124 6.68 -6.20 -26.64
CA LYS A 124 7.09 -4.82 -27.00
C LYS A 124 5.93 -3.80 -26.92
N VAL A 125 5.03 -4.00 -25.98
CA VAL A 125 3.90 -3.09 -25.75
C VAL A 125 4.12 -2.23 -24.50
N SER A 126 3.43 -1.10 -24.42
CA SER A 126 3.56 -0.14 -23.34
C SER A 126 2.20 0.47 -22.94
N GLY A 127 2.19 1.27 -21.92
CA GLY A 127 1.01 2.06 -21.54
C GLY A 127 -0.11 1.22 -20.90
N ASN A 128 -1.34 1.40 -21.36
CA ASN A 128 -2.53 0.81 -20.73
C ASN A 128 -2.55 -0.72 -20.82
N PHE A 129 -2.03 -1.29 -21.90
CA PHE A 129 -1.99 -2.75 -22.07
C PHE A 129 -1.18 -3.43 -20.96
N VAL A 130 0.01 -2.89 -20.65
CA VAL A 130 0.86 -3.39 -19.55
C VAL A 130 0.12 -3.29 -18.21
N SER A 131 -0.58 -2.18 -17.96
CA SER A 131 -1.34 -1.99 -16.71
C SER A 131 -2.50 -2.99 -16.58
N ILE A 132 -3.24 -3.23 -17.67
CA ILE A 132 -4.35 -4.21 -17.68
C ILE A 132 -3.81 -5.62 -17.46
N ALA A 133 -2.75 -6.00 -18.17
CA ALA A 133 -2.10 -7.31 -18.00
C ALA A 133 -1.60 -7.52 -16.57
N ALA A 134 -1.00 -6.48 -15.97
CA ALA A 134 -0.52 -6.50 -14.58
C ALA A 134 -1.67 -6.71 -13.58
N VAL A 135 -2.82 -6.01 -13.75
CA VAL A 135 -3.99 -6.21 -12.88
C VAL A 135 -4.50 -7.65 -12.99
N ILE A 136 -4.74 -8.12 -14.21
CA ILE A 136 -5.30 -9.46 -14.45
C ILE A 136 -4.37 -10.53 -13.87
N ALA A 137 -3.07 -10.46 -14.17
CA ALA A 137 -2.10 -11.45 -13.69
C ALA A 137 -1.94 -11.39 -12.17
N GLY A 138 -1.89 -10.21 -11.56
CA GLY A 138 -1.83 -10.06 -10.10
C GLY A 138 -3.03 -10.69 -9.41
N ILE A 139 -4.24 -10.43 -9.90
CA ILE A 139 -5.47 -11.03 -9.37
C ILE A 139 -5.48 -12.56 -9.60
N MET A 140 -5.12 -13.03 -10.80
CA MET A 140 -5.05 -14.48 -11.09
C MET A 140 -4.09 -15.21 -10.16
N VAL A 141 -2.90 -14.65 -9.92
CA VAL A 141 -1.91 -15.23 -9.01
C VAL A 141 -2.44 -15.25 -7.59
N ALA A 142 -3.07 -14.17 -7.12
CA ALA A 142 -3.68 -14.12 -5.79
C ALA A 142 -4.79 -15.17 -5.63
N VAL A 143 -5.66 -15.32 -6.63
CA VAL A 143 -6.72 -16.35 -6.65
C VAL A 143 -6.10 -17.75 -6.65
N LEU A 144 -5.09 -17.99 -7.47
CA LEU A 144 -4.38 -19.28 -7.51
C LEU A 144 -3.79 -19.63 -6.15
N ILE A 145 -3.07 -18.71 -5.49
CA ILE A 145 -2.48 -18.94 -4.17
C ILE A 145 -3.57 -19.17 -3.13
N TYR A 146 -4.67 -18.41 -3.16
CA TYR A 146 -5.79 -18.61 -2.27
C TYR A 146 -6.42 -19.98 -2.44
N LEU A 147 -6.68 -20.44 -3.68
CA LEU A 147 -7.24 -21.76 -3.97
C LEU A 147 -6.30 -22.89 -3.54
N LEU A 148 -5.01 -22.79 -3.80
CA LEU A 148 -4.01 -23.77 -3.36
C LEU A 148 -3.87 -23.83 -1.83
N SER A 149 -4.12 -22.71 -1.15
CA SER A 149 -4.08 -22.65 0.31
C SER A 149 -5.34 -23.21 0.97
N ARG A 150 -6.43 -23.37 0.20
CA ARG A 150 -7.73 -23.86 0.67
C ARG A 150 -7.69 -25.39 0.78
N GLY A 151 -7.43 -25.89 1.98
CA GLY A 151 -7.44 -27.34 2.25
C GLY A 151 -7.64 -27.59 3.76
N GLY A 152 -8.87 -27.90 4.19
CA GLY A 152 -9.26 -27.95 5.60
C GLY A 152 -9.55 -26.55 6.17
N SER A 153 -9.25 -26.32 7.47
CA SER A 153 -9.37 -25.01 8.09
C SER A 153 -8.34 -24.03 7.49
N PHE A 154 -8.71 -22.76 7.40
CA PHE A 154 -7.80 -21.72 6.90
C PHE A 154 -6.54 -21.64 7.76
N SER A 155 -5.39 -21.76 7.14
CA SER A 155 -4.09 -21.61 7.79
C SER A 155 -3.31 -20.47 7.13
N GLY A 156 -3.09 -19.40 7.90
CA GLY A 156 -2.25 -18.28 7.45
C GLY A 156 -0.84 -18.73 7.09
N GLY A 157 -0.28 -19.71 7.80
CA GLY A 157 1.03 -20.28 7.50
C GLY A 157 1.07 -20.99 6.14
N LYS A 158 0.01 -21.73 5.77
CA LYS A 158 -0.08 -22.39 4.45
C LYS A 158 -0.17 -21.36 3.32
N LEU A 159 -0.96 -20.30 3.52
CA LEU A 159 -1.05 -19.19 2.56
C LEU A 159 0.31 -18.53 2.32
N ILE A 160 1.04 -18.25 3.39
CA ILE A 160 2.38 -17.66 3.35
C ILE A 160 3.36 -18.57 2.61
N LEU A 161 3.39 -19.86 2.94
CA LEU A 161 4.34 -20.81 2.34
C LEU A 161 4.14 -20.99 0.84
N ILE A 162 2.88 -21.16 0.41
CA ILE A 162 2.52 -21.27 -1.00
C ILE A 162 2.84 -19.95 -1.72
N GLY A 163 2.53 -18.81 -1.11
CA GLY A 163 2.83 -17.49 -1.65
C GLY A 163 4.32 -17.29 -1.91
N ILE A 164 5.19 -17.65 -0.95
CA ILE A 164 6.64 -17.57 -1.10
C ILE A 164 7.11 -18.47 -2.26
N GLY A 165 6.59 -19.68 -2.39
CA GLY A 165 6.94 -20.58 -3.46
C GLY A 165 6.57 -20.04 -4.85
N VAL A 166 5.34 -19.55 -5.01
CA VAL A 166 4.86 -18.95 -6.26
C VAL A 166 5.64 -17.66 -6.58
N GLN A 167 5.92 -16.82 -5.58
CA GLN A 167 6.73 -15.62 -5.75
C GLN A 167 8.14 -15.95 -6.23
N ALA A 168 8.80 -16.97 -5.67
CA ALA A 168 10.13 -17.40 -6.09
C ALA A 168 10.11 -17.87 -7.55
N MET A 169 9.09 -18.63 -7.94
CA MET A 169 8.92 -19.08 -9.33
C MET A 169 8.72 -17.90 -10.29
N LEU A 170 7.87 -16.95 -9.95
CA LEU A 170 7.62 -15.75 -10.78
C LEU A 170 8.86 -14.86 -10.87
N ASN A 171 9.63 -14.71 -9.80
CA ASN A 171 10.89 -13.98 -9.82
C ASN A 171 11.94 -14.66 -10.72
N ALA A 172 11.98 -16.00 -10.76
CA ALA A 172 12.83 -16.73 -11.69
C ALA A 172 12.42 -16.48 -13.16
N VAL A 173 11.11 -16.42 -13.44
CA VAL A 173 10.59 -16.04 -14.78
C VAL A 173 11.01 -14.61 -15.13
N ILE A 174 10.86 -13.65 -14.23
CA ILE A 174 11.29 -12.26 -14.45
C ILE A 174 12.79 -12.21 -14.75
N SER A 175 13.61 -12.89 -13.96
CA SER A 175 15.07 -12.93 -14.16
C SER A 175 15.45 -13.55 -15.52
N TYR A 176 14.77 -14.62 -15.92
CA TYR A 176 14.97 -15.23 -17.24
C TYR A 176 14.62 -14.27 -18.38
N LEU A 177 13.49 -13.57 -18.27
CA LEU A 177 13.07 -12.59 -19.28
C LEU A 177 14.07 -11.43 -19.40
N LEU A 178 14.56 -10.91 -18.27
CA LEU A 178 15.57 -9.86 -18.25
C LEU A 178 16.90 -10.32 -18.88
N LEU A 179 17.31 -11.56 -18.61
CA LEU A 179 18.55 -12.13 -19.18
C LEU A 179 18.48 -12.30 -20.71
N LYS A 180 17.30 -12.63 -21.25
CA LYS A 180 17.06 -12.81 -22.68
C LYS A 180 16.76 -11.53 -23.44
N ALA A 181 16.46 -10.45 -22.74
CA ALA A 181 16.05 -9.19 -23.34
C ALA A 181 17.21 -8.45 -24.01
N SER A 182 16.89 -7.62 -25.00
CA SER A 182 17.83 -6.65 -25.56
C SER A 182 18.25 -5.63 -24.50
N GLN A 183 19.53 -5.24 -24.51
CA GLN A 183 20.07 -4.22 -23.59
C GLN A 183 19.30 -2.90 -23.63
N TYR A 184 18.68 -2.55 -24.76
CA TYR A 184 17.88 -1.33 -24.93
C TYR A 184 16.52 -1.38 -24.23
N ASP A 185 15.94 -2.56 -24.00
CA ASP A 185 14.61 -2.73 -23.41
C ASP A 185 14.64 -2.94 -21.90
N VAL A 186 15.75 -3.47 -21.39
CA VAL A 186 15.94 -3.78 -19.96
C VAL A 186 15.70 -2.56 -19.05
N PRO A 187 16.22 -1.34 -19.36
CA PRO A 187 15.99 -0.17 -18.50
C PRO A 187 14.51 0.14 -18.27
N GLY A 188 13.67 0.01 -19.31
CA GLY A 188 12.22 0.22 -19.20
C GLY A 188 11.55 -0.77 -18.24
N ALA A 189 11.91 -2.04 -18.30
CA ALA A 189 11.42 -3.07 -17.40
C ALA A 189 11.91 -2.85 -15.97
N LEU A 190 13.17 -2.46 -15.76
CA LEU A 190 13.72 -2.16 -14.43
C LEU A 190 13.06 -0.95 -13.78
N VAL A 191 12.79 0.12 -14.54
CA VAL A 191 12.04 1.28 -14.03
C VAL A 191 10.65 0.86 -13.57
N TRP A 192 9.95 0.00 -14.33
CA TRP A 192 8.64 -0.51 -13.95
C TRP A 192 8.72 -1.36 -12.67
N LEU A 193 9.69 -2.28 -12.58
CA LEU A 193 9.92 -3.15 -11.41
C LEU A 193 10.31 -2.37 -10.15
N SER A 194 10.91 -1.19 -10.32
CA SER A 194 11.32 -0.35 -9.19
C SER A 194 10.16 0.42 -8.57
N GLY A 195 9.00 0.48 -9.23
CA GLY A 195 7.87 1.29 -8.78
C GLY A 195 8.13 2.79 -8.89
N SER A 196 7.36 3.48 -9.74
CA SER A 196 7.58 4.91 -10.02
C SER A 196 6.27 5.66 -10.21
N LEU A 197 6.20 6.87 -9.67
CA LEU A 197 5.10 7.81 -9.91
C LEU A 197 5.34 8.64 -11.17
N ASN A 198 6.51 8.49 -11.81
CA ASN A 198 6.86 9.26 -12.99
C ASN A 198 6.04 8.83 -14.21
N GLY A 199 5.51 9.80 -14.96
CA GLY A 199 4.74 9.55 -16.17
C GLY A 199 3.31 9.01 -15.96
N VAL A 200 2.80 9.01 -14.74
CA VAL A 200 1.39 8.69 -14.47
C VAL A 200 0.50 9.75 -15.12
N ARG A 201 -0.50 9.29 -15.89
CA ARG A 201 -1.46 10.16 -16.58
C ARG A 201 -2.71 10.37 -15.72
N LEU A 202 -3.28 11.59 -15.80
CA LEU A 202 -4.50 11.93 -15.07
C LEU A 202 -5.68 11.00 -15.40
N SER A 203 -5.73 10.46 -16.62
CA SER A 203 -6.78 9.52 -17.07
C SER A 203 -6.83 8.20 -16.27
N ARG A 204 -5.77 7.85 -15.54
CA ARG A 204 -5.73 6.65 -14.69
C ARG A 204 -6.23 6.88 -13.26
N ILE A 205 -6.26 8.15 -12.84
CA ILE A 205 -6.63 8.52 -11.47
C ILE A 205 -8.07 8.20 -11.13
N PRO A 206 -9.10 8.47 -11.98
CA PRO A 206 -10.49 8.19 -11.63
C PRO A 206 -10.74 6.72 -11.31
N LEU A 207 -10.21 5.80 -12.11
CA LEU A 207 -10.35 4.36 -11.87
C LEU A 207 -9.66 3.94 -10.56
N LEU A 208 -8.44 4.43 -10.33
CA LEU A 208 -7.71 4.16 -9.08
C LEU A 208 -8.48 4.72 -7.87
N PHE A 209 -9.03 5.93 -7.98
CA PHE A 209 -9.84 6.55 -6.92
C PHE A 209 -11.09 5.72 -6.61
N ILE A 210 -11.82 5.26 -7.63
CA ILE A 210 -13.00 4.41 -7.45
C ILE A 210 -12.62 3.11 -6.73
N VAL A 211 -11.55 2.44 -7.16
CA VAL A 211 -11.09 1.19 -6.54
C VAL A 211 -10.67 1.41 -5.09
N VAL A 212 -9.85 2.43 -4.83
CA VAL A 212 -9.36 2.72 -3.46
C VAL A 212 -10.52 3.11 -2.54
N SER A 213 -11.46 3.92 -3.02
CA SER A 213 -12.63 4.33 -2.23
C SER A 213 -13.56 3.15 -1.96
N THR A 214 -13.87 2.33 -2.96
CA THR A 214 -14.81 1.20 -2.82
C THR A 214 -14.23 0.12 -1.92
N PHE A 215 -13.05 -0.41 -2.25
CA PHE A 215 -12.47 -1.52 -1.49
C PHE A 215 -11.85 -1.07 -0.16
N GLY A 216 -11.36 0.15 -0.09
CA GLY A 216 -10.95 0.77 1.17
C GLY A 216 -12.14 0.92 2.12
N LEU A 217 -13.30 1.41 1.62
CA LEU A 217 -14.52 1.52 2.42
C LEU A 217 -15.01 0.13 2.89
N VAL A 218 -14.99 -0.89 2.03
CA VAL A 218 -15.35 -2.27 2.43
C VAL A 218 -14.48 -2.72 3.60
N ILE A 219 -13.17 -2.54 3.52
CA ILE A 219 -12.25 -2.90 4.63
C ILE A 219 -12.58 -2.10 5.89
N LEU A 220 -12.81 -0.79 5.79
CA LEU A 220 -13.15 0.05 6.94
C LEU A 220 -14.47 -0.38 7.60
N LEU A 221 -15.49 -0.73 6.83
CA LEU A 221 -16.76 -1.25 7.34
C LEU A 221 -16.60 -2.61 8.02
N LEU A 222 -15.72 -3.47 7.50
CA LEU A 222 -15.40 -4.77 8.07
C LEU A 222 -14.37 -4.69 9.22
N GLY A 223 -13.86 -3.52 9.56
CA GLY A 223 -12.82 -3.33 10.57
C GLY A 223 -13.17 -3.88 11.96
N ARG A 224 -14.47 -3.87 12.35
CA ARG A 224 -14.94 -4.50 13.60
C ARG A 224 -14.78 -6.03 13.54
N HIS A 225 -15.15 -6.65 12.42
CA HIS A 225 -15.02 -8.09 12.22
C HIS A 225 -13.54 -8.49 12.12
N LEU A 226 -12.71 -7.67 11.49
CA LEU A 226 -11.27 -7.88 11.41
C LEU A 226 -10.63 -7.93 12.81
N LYS A 227 -11.06 -7.06 13.74
CA LYS A 227 -10.61 -7.08 15.13
C LYS A 227 -11.09 -8.34 15.90
N ILE A 228 -12.28 -8.82 15.60
CA ILE A 228 -12.76 -10.06 16.21
C ILE A 228 -11.94 -11.26 15.69
N LEU A 229 -11.57 -11.26 14.40
CA LEU A 229 -10.68 -12.28 13.82
C LEU A 229 -9.28 -12.29 14.47
N GLU A 230 -8.81 -11.14 14.97
CA GLU A 230 -7.55 -11.02 15.71
C GLU A 230 -7.55 -11.84 17.02
N LEU A 231 -8.73 -12.04 17.65
CA LEU A 231 -8.90 -12.87 18.86
C LEU A 231 -8.77 -14.38 18.59
N GLY A 232 -8.75 -14.78 17.33
CA GLY A 232 -8.68 -16.17 16.91
C GLY A 232 -9.97 -16.69 16.29
N GLU A 233 -9.82 -17.73 15.48
CA GLU A 233 -10.95 -18.29 14.71
C GLU A 233 -12.07 -18.84 15.60
N GLN A 234 -11.70 -19.62 16.64
CA GLN A 234 -12.67 -20.18 17.58
C GLN A 234 -13.46 -19.09 18.30
N SER A 235 -12.77 -18.06 18.81
CA SER A 235 -13.40 -16.91 19.46
C SER A 235 -14.31 -16.13 18.50
N ALA A 236 -13.88 -15.95 17.26
CA ALA A 236 -14.66 -15.24 16.26
C ALA A 236 -15.94 -15.98 15.89
N VAL A 237 -15.89 -17.29 15.71
CA VAL A 237 -17.06 -18.13 15.44
C VAL A 237 -18.03 -18.11 16.63
N THR A 238 -17.54 -18.22 17.87
CA THR A 238 -18.36 -18.14 19.08
C THR A 238 -19.07 -16.79 19.20
N LEU A 239 -18.44 -15.70 18.74
CA LEU A 239 -19.04 -14.37 18.68
C LEU A 239 -19.97 -14.16 17.46
N GLY A 240 -20.28 -15.22 16.69
CA GLY A 240 -21.21 -15.21 15.58
C GLY A 240 -20.66 -14.63 14.27
N VAL A 241 -19.35 -14.47 14.15
CA VAL A 241 -18.72 -13.99 12.92
C VAL A 241 -18.60 -15.12 11.90
N ARG A 242 -19.08 -14.90 10.68
CA ARG A 242 -18.86 -15.79 9.53
C ARG A 242 -17.43 -15.62 9.01
N THR A 243 -16.47 -16.28 9.68
CA THR A 243 -15.02 -16.05 9.47
C THR A 243 -14.59 -16.23 8.04
N ASP A 244 -15.08 -17.24 7.32
CA ASP A 244 -14.71 -17.52 5.92
C ASP A 244 -15.14 -16.40 4.97
N LEU A 245 -16.39 -15.93 5.10
CA LEU A 245 -16.92 -14.87 4.25
C LEU A 245 -16.20 -13.55 4.50
N ILE A 246 -16.03 -13.17 5.78
CA ILE A 246 -15.33 -11.92 6.16
C ILE A 246 -13.89 -11.95 5.66
N ARG A 247 -13.19 -13.06 5.85
CA ARG A 247 -11.82 -13.25 5.39
C ARG A 247 -11.71 -13.16 3.87
N LEU A 248 -12.63 -13.81 3.14
CA LEU A 248 -12.68 -13.72 1.67
C LEU A 248 -12.88 -12.29 1.20
N LEU A 249 -13.82 -11.55 1.78
CA LEU A 249 -14.08 -10.15 1.42
C LEU A 249 -12.88 -9.26 1.71
N LEU A 250 -12.20 -9.45 2.85
CA LEU A 250 -11.00 -8.70 3.21
C LEU A 250 -9.84 -9.00 2.25
N ILE A 251 -9.61 -10.28 1.94
CA ILE A 251 -8.56 -10.69 0.98
C ILE A 251 -8.85 -10.10 -0.39
N LEU A 252 -10.06 -10.28 -0.92
CA LEU A 252 -10.43 -9.74 -2.24
C LEU A 252 -10.27 -8.23 -2.28
N SER A 253 -10.76 -7.51 -1.26
CA SER A 253 -10.61 -6.05 -1.21
C SER A 253 -9.15 -5.62 -1.21
N ALA A 254 -8.31 -6.26 -0.42
CA ALA A 254 -6.88 -5.95 -0.38
C ALA A 254 -6.16 -6.33 -1.67
N VAL A 255 -6.54 -7.45 -2.32
CA VAL A 255 -6.03 -7.86 -3.65
C VAL A 255 -6.33 -6.80 -4.69
N PHE A 256 -7.58 -6.31 -4.76
CA PHE A 256 -7.94 -5.23 -5.69
C PHE A 256 -7.16 -3.95 -5.41
N LEU A 257 -7.04 -3.53 -4.15
CA LEU A 257 -6.25 -2.35 -3.79
C LEU A 257 -4.81 -2.45 -4.30
N ILE A 258 -4.12 -3.57 -4.04
CA ILE A 258 -2.71 -3.76 -4.43
C ILE A 258 -2.58 -3.90 -5.95
N ALA A 259 -3.42 -4.70 -6.60
CA ALA A 259 -3.33 -4.94 -8.04
C ALA A 259 -3.48 -3.65 -8.85
N PHE A 260 -4.47 -2.81 -8.50
CA PHE A 260 -4.69 -1.54 -9.20
C PHE A 260 -3.61 -0.50 -8.85
N ALA A 261 -3.17 -0.42 -7.60
CA ALA A 261 -2.06 0.44 -7.21
C ALA A 261 -0.78 0.06 -7.96
N THR A 262 -0.42 -1.22 -7.99
CA THR A 262 0.75 -1.75 -8.71
C THR A 262 0.65 -1.53 -10.22
N ALA A 263 -0.54 -1.65 -10.81
CA ALA A 263 -0.74 -1.41 -12.24
C ALA A 263 -0.54 0.06 -12.67
N VAL A 264 -0.69 0.99 -11.74
CA VAL A 264 -0.47 2.43 -12.00
C VAL A 264 0.99 2.82 -11.84
N THR A 265 1.66 2.30 -10.82
CA THR A 265 3.01 2.76 -10.42
C THR A 265 4.10 1.71 -10.52
N GLY A 266 3.76 0.46 -10.83
CA GLY A 266 4.62 -0.68 -10.52
C GLY A 266 4.59 -1.02 -9.03
N PRO A 267 5.30 -2.09 -8.61
CA PRO A 267 5.36 -2.51 -7.22
C PRO A 267 6.14 -1.50 -6.37
N VAL A 268 5.51 -0.96 -5.32
CA VAL A 268 6.19 -0.05 -4.39
C VAL A 268 6.58 -0.82 -3.14
N SER A 269 7.88 -1.04 -2.98
CA SER A 269 8.43 -1.88 -1.91
C SER A 269 8.19 -1.30 -0.51
N PHE A 270 8.01 -2.17 0.47
CA PHE A 270 7.93 -1.90 1.91
C PHE A 270 6.76 -1.04 2.41
N VAL A 271 6.05 -0.26 1.59
CA VAL A 271 4.98 0.62 2.06
C VAL A 271 3.88 -0.16 2.78
N ALA A 272 3.38 -1.24 2.18
CA ALA A 272 2.36 -2.09 2.78
C ALA A 272 2.83 -2.76 4.08
N PHE A 273 4.14 -3.03 4.17
CA PHE A 273 4.76 -3.63 5.33
C PHE A 273 4.93 -2.63 6.49
N LEU A 274 5.34 -1.39 6.19
CA LEU A 274 5.68 -0.37 7.19
C LEU A 274 4.46 0.35 7.76
N ALA A 275 3.46 0.63 6.91
CA ALA A 275 2.36 1.51 7.25
C ALA A 275 1.54 1.02 8.44
N GLY A 276 1.22 -0.28 8.50
CA GLY A 276 0.47 -0.90 9.59
C GLY A 276 1.14 -0.75 10.95
N PRO A 277 2.38 -1.26 11.14
CA PRO A 277 3.09 -1.17 12.42
C PRO A 277 3.38 0.26 12.87
N ILE A 278 3.68 1.17 11.95
CA ILE A 278 3.87 2.60 12.29
C ILE A 278 2.56 3.19 12.81
N ALA A 279 1.46 3.00 12.08
CA ALA A 279 0.15 3.52 12.47
C ALA A 279 -0.30 2.92 13.80
N ALA A 280 -0.17 1.60 14.00
CA ALA A 280 -0.55 0.93 15.24
C ALA A 280 0.18 1.47 16.47
N ARG A 281 1.46 1.83 16.33
CA ARG A 281 2.21 2.49 17.42
C ARG A 281 1.72 3.88 17.74
N LEU A 282 1.32 4.64 16.73
CA LEU A 282 0.81 5.99 16.88
C LEU A 282 -0.58 6.01 17.53
N VAL A 283 -1.52 5.21 17.02
CA VAL A 283 -2.90 5.18 17.53
C VAL A 283 -3.04 4.40 18.84
N GLY A 284 -2.17 3.44 19.10
CA GLY A 284 -2.19 2.59 20.29
C GLY A 284 -3.03 1.32 20.13
N ILE A 285 -2.89 0.43 21.12
CA ILE A 285 -3.49 -0.92 21.13
C ILE A 285 -5.03 -0.82 21.16
N GLY A 286 -5.68 -1.65 20.36
CA GLY A 286 -7.15 -1.80 20.32
C GLY A 286 -7.89 -0.73 19.49
N ALA A 287 -7.21 0.26 18.92
CA ALA A 287 -7.80 1.22 17.98
C ALA A 287 -7.92 0.65 16.56
N PRO A 288 -8.91 1.09 15.73
CA PRO A 288 -8.94 0.78 14.29
C PRO A 288 -7.67 1.29 13.62
N ASN A 289 -7.01 0.43 12.84
CA ASN A 289 -5.69 0.78 12.29
C ASN A 289 -5.71 1.01 10.77
N GLU A 290 -6.77 0.64 10.08
CA GLU A 290 -6.84 0.61 8.63
C GLU A 290 -6.70 2.02 8.01
N LEU A 291 -7.50 2.98 8.47
CA LEU A 291 -7.43 4.37 7.98
C LEU A 291 -6.12 5.07 8.36
N PRO A 292 -5.65 5.03 9.62
CA PRO A 292 -4.32 5.54 9.97
C PRO A 292 -3.19 4.92 9.14
N SER A 293 -3.26 3.60 8.86
CA SER A 293 -2.27 2.93 8.01
C SER A 293 -2.31 3.42 6.57
N GLY A 294 -3.49 3.68 6.02
CA GLY A 294 -3.64 4.31 4.71
C GLY A 294 -2.95 5.67 4.64
N LEU A 295 -3.18 6.52 5.64
CA LEU A 295 -2.55 7.85 5.73
C LEU A 295 -1.02 7.75 5.88
N VAL A 296 -0.53 6.84 6.73
CA VAL A 296 0.92 6.57 6.85
C VAL A 296 1.49 6.08 5.52
N GLY A 297 0.80 5.18 4.82
CA GLY A 297 1.19 4.73 3.48
C GLY A 297 1.30 5.89 2.49
N SER A 298 0.33 6.82 2.50
CA SER A 298 0.37 8.03 1.66
C SER A 298 1.56 8.93 2.01
N ILE A 299 1.84 9.12 3.31
CA ILE A 299 2.99 9.91 3.79
C ILE A 299 4.30 9.27 3.32
N LEU A 300 4.42 7.94 3.44
CA LEU A 300 5.61 7.21 3.00
C LEU A 300 5.84 7.35 1.49
N VAL A 301 4.79 7.18 0.68
CA VAL A 301 4.91 7.26 -0.79
C VAL A 301 5.19 8.68 -1.25
N LEU A 302 4.43 9.68 -0.77
CA LEU A 302 4.62 11.09 -1.14
C LEU A 302 5.97 11.61 -0.64
N GLY A 303 6.34 11.29 0.60
CA GLY A 303 7.63 11.67 1.16
C GLY A 303 8.81 11.04 0.42
N ALA A 304 8.74 9.74 0.14
CA ALA A 304 9.76 9.06 -0.65
C ALA A 304 9.87 9.60 -2.08
N ASP A 305 8.74 9.97 -2.68
CA ASP A 305 8.71 10.58 -4.01
C ASP A 305 9.38 11.96 -4.02
N LEU A 306 9.10 12.81 -3.03
CA LEU A 306 9.75 14.11 -2.89
C LEU A 306 11.26 13.95 -2.64
N ILE A 307 11.67 13.01 -1.77
CA ILE A 307 13.08 12.71 -1.52
C ILE A 307 13.75 12.23 -2.82
N GLY A 308 13.13 11.28 -3.54
CA GLY A 308 13.67 10.75 -4.79
C GLY A 308 13.77 11.78 -5.91
N GLN A 309 12.96 12.85 -5.87
CA GLN A 309 13.00 13.93 -6.85
C GLN A 309 14.06 15.01 -6.55
N PHE A 310 14.28 15.35 -5.27
CA PHE A 310 14.96 16.60 -4.89
C PHE A 310 16.18 16.41 -3.99
N ALA A 311 16.37 15.23 -3.37
CA ALA A 311 17.50 15.01 -2.46
C ALA A 311 18.79 14.56 -3.15
N PHE A 312 18.72 14.23 -4.44
CA PHE A 312 19.85 13.68 -5.19
C PHE A 312 19.99 14.37 -6.54
N ASP A 313 21.18 14.32 -7.13
CA ASP A 313 21.45 14.89 -8.48
C ASP A 313 20.67 14.15 -9.59
N THR A 314 20.33 12.88 -9.34
CA THR A 314 19.52 12.05 -10.24
C THR A 314 18.20 11.69 -9.58
N ARG A 315 17.13 11.58 -10.39
CA ARG A 315 15.80 11.23 -9.88
C ARG A 315 15.67 9.73 -9.67
N PHE A 316 15.39 9.32 -8.45
CA PHE A 316 15.15 7.92 -8.12
C PHE A 316 13.66 7.57 -8.11
N PRO A 317 13.27 6.37 -8.59
CA PRO A 317 11.94 5.82 -8.41
C PRO A 317 11.56 5.72 -6.93
N VAL A 318 10.26 5.93 -6.63
CA VAL A 318 9.75 5.94 -5.25
C VAL A 318 10.02 4.62 -4.52
N GLY A 319 9.92 3.49 -5.22
CA GLY A 319 10.13 2.17 -4.61
C GLY A 319 11.59 1.91 -4.20
N ILE A 320 12.57 2.56 -4.81
CA ILE A 320 13.97 2.52 -4.38
C ILE A 320 14.12 3.24 -3.02
N ILE A 321 13.55 4.44 -2.91
CA ILE A 321 13.63 5.23 -1.67
C ILE A 321 12.90 4.51 -0.52
N THR A 322 11.69 4.00 -0.78
CA THR A 322 10.95 3.23 0.23
C THR A 322 11.66 1.93 0.60
N GLY A 323 12.38 1.30 -0.34
CA GLY A 323 13.22 0.13 -0.10
C GLY A 323 14.40 0.43 0.84
N ILE A 324 15.13 1.51 0.57
CA ILE A 324 16.27 1.95 1.40
C ILE A 324 15.82 2.30 2.82
N LEU A 325 14.68 2.95 2.98
CA LEU A 325 14.12 3.30 4.30
C LEU A 325 13.49 2.10 5.00
N GLY A 326 12.88 1.21 4.23
CA GLY A 326 12.11 0.08 4.75
C GLY A 326 12.96 -1.05 5.31
N ALA A 327 14.05 -1.39 4.64
CA ALA A 327 14.90 -2.51 5.06
C ALA A 327 15.53 -2.32 6.46
N PRO A 328 16.13 -1.16 6.81
CA PRO A 328 16.61 -0.92 8.16
C PRO A 328 15.50 -0.94 9.23
N TYR A 329 14.30 -0.41 8.89
CA TYR A 329 13.18 -0.44 9.80
C TYR A 329 12.68 -1.87 10.06
N LEU A 330 12.68 -2.73 9.05
CA LEU A 330 12.39 -4.15 9.20
C LEU A 330 13.35 -4.83 10.18
N LEU A 331 14.64 -4.61 10.01
CA LEU A 331 15.66 -5.14 10.91
C LEU A 331 15.45 -4.66 12.36
N TYR A 332 15.17 -3.37 12.53
CA TYR A 332 14.84 -2.81 13.85
C TYR A 332 13.60 -3.49 14.46
N LEU A 333 12.54 -3.70 13.68
CA LEU A 333 11.33 -4.41 14.12
C LEU A 333 11.64 -5.83 14.58
N LEU A 334 12.39 -6.60 13.79
CA LEU A 334 12.77 -7.97 14.10
C LEU A 334 13.57 -8.06 15.39
N ILE A 335 14.58 -7.20 15.57
CA ILE A 335 15.40 -7.14 16.78
C ILE A 335 14.52 -6.83 18.01
N ARG A 336 13.60 -5.88 17.88
CA ARG A 336 12.71 -5.49 18.98
C ARG A 336 11.73 -6.59 19.35
N MET A 337 11.13 -7.26 18.35
CA MET A 337 10.19 -8.37 18.59
C MET A 337 10.89 -9.55 19.29
N ASN A 338 12.12 -9.86 18.91
CA ASN A 338 12.90 -10.92 19.54
C ASN A 338 13.23 -10.58 21.01
N ARG A 339 13.45 -9.30 21.34
CA ARG A 339 13.69 -8.87 22.72
C ARG A 339 12.42 -8.90 23.59
N THR A 340 11.23 -8.70 23.01
CA THR A 340 9.97 -8.72 23.76
C THR A 340 9.33 -10.11 23.79
N GLY A 341 9.62 -11.02 22.85
CA GLY A 341 9.13 -12.40 22.80
C GLY A 341 9.92 -13.40 23.64
N GLY A 342 11.03 -13.01 24.24
CA GLY A 342 11.81 -13.85 25.14
C GLY A 342 11.29 -13.91 26.59
N SER A 343 10.11 -13.34 26.86
CA SER A 343 9.47 -13.29 28.19
C SER A 343 8.02 -13.79 28.19
N ALA A 344 7.71 -14.79 27.34
CA ALA A 344 6.42 -15.49 27.37
C ALA A 344 6.63 -17.00 27.47
#